data_a7d55c2f2dacb7658f4f6146b614344d
#
_entry.id   a7d55c2f2dacb7658f4f6146b614344d
#
_cell.length_a   1.000
_cell.length_b   1.000
_cell.length_c   1.000
_cell.angle_alpha   90.00
_cell.angle_beta   90.00
_cell.angle_gamma   90.00
#
_symmetry.space_group_name_H-M   'P 1'
#
loop_
_entity.id
_entity.type
_entity.pdbx_description
1 polymer ?
#
loop_
_entity_poly.entity_id
_entity_poly.type
_entity_poly.pdbx_seq_one_letter_code
_entity_poly.pdbx_strand_id
1 'polypeptide(L)'
;LVTGNGTVTDPYQISTAAGLKWFRDKVNNAKTPDETKICVELTEDIDLSGEEWSPIGIGQGVYWGSLSYSGTFDGKGHTIKNLSIDNSSANFVGLFGYVLGGTIRNLTVSGSVKGSGHTGGIAGGADGGTFENCANLCVVQSDSTEGGTTGGIIGFALNMDYVLIVRDCYNVGSITGRHAGGIIGQCSWHETISNCYNAGTVTGTANAGAIIGSYSSDKISNCYYLDGSVIRKGGGDKASIAKTATEFADGTVRELLKAGERDKNADPWADECKYLTAADKTL
;
A
#
# COMPACT_ATOMS: atom_id res chain seq x y z
N LEU A 1 -9.25 -22.31 10.46
CA LEU A 1 -10.58 -21.85 10.96
C LEU A 1 -10.46 -20.37 11.30
N VAL A 2 -11.38 -19.54 10.81
CA VAL A 2 -11.47 -18.13 11.23
C VAL A 2 -12.23 -18.09 12.57
N THR A 3 -11.69 -17.39 13.55
CA THR A 3 -12.32 -17.17 14.86
C THR A 3 -12.58 -15.68 15.08
N GLY A 4 -13.31 -15.31 16.13
CA GLY A 4 -13.72 -13.93 16.40
C GLY A 4 -15.06 -13.56 15.72
N ASN A 5 -15.52 -12.33 15.95
CA ASN A 5 -16.81 -11.84 15.48
C ASN A 5 -16.68 -10.68 14.46
N GLY A 6 -15.44 -10.27 14.13
CA GLY A 6 -15.17 -9.21 13.17
C GLY A 6 -15.44 -7.80 13.68
N THR A 7 -15.56 -7.61 14.98
CA THR A 7 -15.71 -6.31 15.62
C THR A 7 -14.35 -5.74 16.04
N VAL A 8 -14.30 -4.47 16.44
CA VAL A 8 -13.06 -3.82 16.92
C VAL A 8 -12.51 -4.51 18.18
N THR A 9 -13.39 -5.02 19.05
CA THR A 9 -12.99 -5.67 20.32
C THR A 9 -12.80 -7.18 20.17
N ASP A 10 -13.28 -7.77 19.09
CA ASP A 10 -13.17 -9.20 18.79
C ASP A 10 -13.01 -9.40 17.28
N PRO A 11 -11.86 -9.00 16.68
CA PRO A 11 -11.61 -9.09 15.26
C PRO A 11 -11.52 -10.55 14.79
N TYR A 12 -11.84 -10.79 13.53
CA TYR A 12 -11.60 -12.10 12.92
C TYR A 12 -10.09 -12.41 12.91
N GLN A 13 -9.72 -13.55 13.46
CA GLN A 13 -8.36 -14.05 13.45
C GLN A 13 -8.11 -14.92 12.22
N ILE A 14 -7.15 -14.54 11.39
CA ILE A 14 -6.86 -15.21 10.12
C ILE A 14 -5.41 -15.67 10.10
N SER A 15 -5.22 -16.99 9.89
CA SER A 15 -3.90 -17.64 9.85
C SER A 15 -3.60 -18.41 8.56
N THR A 16 -4.53 -18.40 7.58
CA THR A 16 -4.40 -19.23 6.38
C THR A 16 -4.92 -18.53 5.13
N ALA A 17 -4.44 -18.93 3.94
CA ALA A 17 -4.97 -18.49 2.65
C ALA A 17 -6.49 -18.71 2.53
N ALA A 18 -6.99 -19.84 3.01
CA ALA A 18 -8.43 -20.14 2.99
C ALA A 18 -9.22 -19.14 3.88
N GLY A 19 -8.69 -18.77 5.04
CA GLY A 19 -9.28 -17.75 5.91
C GLY A 19 -9.28 -16.37 5.26
N LEU A 20 -8.18 -15.99 4.59
CA LEU A 20 -8.10 -14.73 3.88
C LEU A 20 -9.06 -14.68 2.69
N LYS A 21 -9.22 -15.78 1.95
CA LYS A 21 -10.23 -15.89 0.87
C LYS A 21 -11.65 -15.78 1.40
N TRP A 22 -11.94 -16.45 2.52
CA TRP A 22 -13.24 -16.32 3.18
C TRP A 22 -13.54 -14.86 3.57
N PHE A 23 -12.56 -14.15 4.13
CA PHE A 23 -12.71 -12.74 4.46
C PHE A 23 -12.95 -11.88 3.21
N ARG A 24 -12.15 -12.07 2.14
CA ARG A 24 -12.36 -11.40 0.86
C ARG A 24 -13.78 -11.61 0.36
N ASP A 25 -14.23 -12.85 0.34
CA ASP A 25 -15.55 -13.19 -0.20
C ASP A 25 -16.67 -12.59 0.68
N LYS A 26 -16.46 -12.54 2.00
CA LYS A 26 -17.39 -11.91 2.93
C LYS A 26 -17.52 -10.40 2.64
N VAL A 27 -16.44 -9.69 2.41
CA VAL A 27 -16.46 -8.27 2.03
C VAL A 27 -17.08 -8.09 0.65
N ASN A 28 -16.65 -8.88 -0.33
CA ASN A 28 -17.10 -8.74 -1.73
C ASN A 28 -18.57 -9.12 -1.95
N ASN A 29 -19.15 -9.93 -1.07
CA ASN A 29 -20.57 -10.30 -1.10
C ASN A 29 -21.44 -9.47 -0.15
N ALA A 30 -20.89 -8.48 0.55
CA ALA A 30 -21.62 -7.56 1.40
C ALA A 30 -22.79 -6.93 0.63
N LYS A 31 -23.89 -6.64 1.31
CA LYS A 31 -25.09 -6.02 0.72
C LYS A 31 -25.27 -4.57 1.19
N THR A 32 -24.61 -4.23 2.26
CA THR A 32 -24.65 -2.89 2.85
C THR A 32 -23.25 -2.41 3.17
N PRO A 33 -23.00 -1.08 3.22
CA PRO A 33 -21.71 -0.54 3.65
C PRO A 33 -21.31 -0.97 5.06
N ASP A 34 -22.27 -1.21 5.96
CA ASP A 34 -21.96 -1.66 7.32
C ASP A 34 -21.37 -3.08 7.34
N GLU A 35 -21.75 -3.92 6.41
CA GLU A 35 -21.19 -5.28 6.29
C GLU A 35 -19.71 -5.30 5.81
N THR A 36 -19.19 -4.17 5.32
CA THR A 36 -17.78 -4.03 4.94
C THR A 36 -16.88 -3.50 6.06
N LYS A 37 -17.48 -3.10 7.20
CA LYS A 37 -16.77 -2.58 8.39
C LYS A 37 -16.20 -3.69 9.27
N ILE A 38 -15.67 -4.72 8.67
CA ILE A 38 -15.16 -5.92 9.34
C ILE A 38 -13.75 -5.68 9.84
N CYS A 39 -13.48 -6.02 11.10
CA CYS A 39 -12.15 -5.99 11.68
C CYS A 39 -11.48 -7.36 11.59
N VAL A 40 -10.23 -7.38 11.17
CA VAL A 40 -9.41 -8.57 10.96
C VAL A 40 -8.03 -8.37 11.58
N GLU A 41 -7.49 -9.44 12.17
CA GLU A 41 -6.09 -9.56 12.55
C GLU A 41 -5.47 -10.81 11.91
N LEU A 42 -4.27 -10.68 11.35
CA LEU A 42 -3.48 -11.86 10.98
C LEU A 42 -2.81 -12.42 12.22
N THR A 43 -2.70 -13.73 12.30
CA THR A 43 -2.01 -14.45 13.39
C THR A 43 -0.80 -15.25 12.91
N GLU A 44 -0.62 -15.33 11.60
CA GLU A 44 0.50 -16.02 10.94
C GLU A 44 0.76 -15.36 9.58
N ASP A 45 1.95 -15.61 9.03
CA ASP A 45 2.22 -15.30 7.62
C ASP A 45 1.31 -16.11 6.70
N ILE A 46 0.80 -15.50 5.65
CA ILE A 46 -0.10 -16.17 4.70
C ILE A 46 0.59 -16.35 3.36
N ASP A 47 0.69 -17.58 2.91
CA ASP A 47 1.20 -17.93 1.58
C ASP A 47 0.05 -18.14 0.60
N LEU A 48 0.02 -17.33 -0.47
CA LEU A 48 -0.95 -17.41 -1.57
C LEU A 48 -0.41 -18.14 -2.80
N SER A 49 0.65 -18.94 -2.67
CA SER A 49 1.23 -19.72 -3.77
C SER A 49 0.18 -20.55 -4.49
N GLY A 50 0.12 -20.43 -5.82
CA GLY A 50 -0.82 -21.17 -6.67
C GLY A 50 -2.25 -20.64 -6.64
N GLU A 51 -2.50 -19.52 -5.96
CA GLU A 51 -3.79 -18.88 -5.87
C GLU A 51 -3.84 -17.61 -6.75
N GLU A 52 -4.80 -17.52 -7.62
CA GLU A 52 -5.13 -16.27 -8.30
C GLU A 52 -5.95 -15.41 -7.34
N TRP A 53 -5.51 -14.17 -7.12
CA TRP A 53 -6.15 -13.30 -6.16
C TRP A 53 -7.08 -12.29 -6.83
N SER A 54 -8.32 -12.22 -6.35
CA SER A 54 -9.24 -11.11 -6.64
C SER A 54 -9.18 -10.11 -5.48
N PRO A 55 -9.16 -8.80 -5.75
CA PRO A 55 -9.07 -7.77 -4.70
C PRO A 55 -10.19 -7.83 -3.66
N ILE A 56 -9.86 -7.46 -2.41
CA ILE A 56 -10.85 -7.26 -1.34
C ILE A 56 -11.49 -5.89 -1.55
N GLY A 57 -12.84 -5.81 -1.53
CA GLY A 57 -13.55 -4.55 -1.74
C GLY A 57 -13.38 -4.05 -3.17
N ILE A 58 -14.05 -4.71 -4.10
CA ILE A 58 -13.87 -4.49 -5.56
C ILE A 58 -14.38 -3.14 -6.07
N GLY A 59 -14.93 -2.28 -5.20
CA GLY A 59 -15.26 -0.89 -5.55
C GLY A 59 -15.95 -0.73 -6.90
N GLN A 60 -17.17 -1.20 -7.05
CA GLN A 60 -17.93 -0.94 -8.25
C GLN A 60 -18.58 0.45 -8.16
N GLY A 61 -18.01 1.41 -8.87
CA GLY A 61 -18.54 2.76 -8.98
C GLY A 61 -17.97 3.72 -7.92
N VAL A 62 -17.06 4.56 -8.33
CA VAL A 62 -16.30 5.54 -7.53
C VAL A 62 -17.19 6.58 -6.82
N TYR A 63 -18.47 6.62 -7.08
CA TYR A 63 -19.30 7.77 -6.70
C TYR A 63 -20.56 7.34 -5.97
N TRP A 64 -20.89 6.72 -5.09
CA TRP A 64 -22.18 6.47 -4.36
C TRP A 64 -22.53 4.98 -4.23
N GLY A 65 -22.18 4.41 -3.13
CA GLY A 65 -22.75 3.12 -2.71
C GLY A 65 -21.91 1.89 -3.08
N SER A 66 -20.64 2.07 -3.42
CA SER A 66 -19.74 0.94 -3.63
C SER A 66 -19.46 0.19 -2.32
N LEU A 67 -19.47 -1.12 -2.38
CA LEU A 67 -19.15 -2.01 -1.27
C LEU A 67 -17.62 -2.10 -1.13
N SER A 68 -17.01 -0.97 -0.79
CA SER A 68 -15.57 -0.85 -0.54
C SER A 68 -15.24 -1.30 0.87
N TYR A 69 -14.01 -1.74 1.08
CA TYR A 69 -13.60 -2.10 2.44
C TYR A 69 -13.48 -0.87 3.34
N SER A 70 -14.11 -0.90 4.49
CA SER A 70 -14.15 0.23 5.43
C SER A 70 -13.88 -0.16 6.89
N GLY A 71 -13.39 -1.39 7.12
CA GLY A 71 -13.02 -1.90 8.43
C GLY A 71 -11.57 -1.63 8.81
N THR A 72 -11.10 -2.39 9.80
CA THR A 72 -9.68 -2.41 10.20
C THR A 72 -9.05 -3.75 9.85
N PHE A 73 -8.00 -3.73 9.04
CA PHE A 73 -7.16 -4.88 8.75
C PHE A 73 -5.79 -4.68 9.41
N ASP A 74 -5.52 -5.44 10.43
CA ASP A 74 -4.25 -5.43 11.16
C ASP A 74 -3.42 -6.67 10.77
N GLY A 75 -2.35 -6.47 10.04
CA GLY A 75 -1.43 -7.53 9.68
C GLY A 75 -0.61 -8.05 10.85
N LYS A 76 -0.57 -7.37 12.00
CA LYS A 76 0.21 -7.73 13.20
C LYS A 76 1.70 -7.98 12.93
N GLY A 77 2.26 -7.37 11.87
CA GLY A 77 3.64 -7.60 11.41
C GLY A 77 3.81 -8.82 10.51
N HIS A 78 2.73 -9.54 10.20
CA HIS A 78 2.78 -10.69 9.30
C HIS A 78 2.83 -10.28 7.82
N THR A 79 3.28 -11.21 7.01
CA THR A 79 3.44 -11.05 5.56
C THR A 79 2.40 -11.88 4.80
N ILE A 80 1.75 -11.26 3.82
CA ILE A 80 1.04 -11.99 2.77
C ILE A 80 1.99 -12.18 1.60
N LYS A 81 2.38 -13.44 1.35
CA LYS A 81 3.40 -13.85 0.38
C LYS A 81 2.77 -14.38 -0.90
N ASN A 82 3.52 -14.25 -2.00
CA ASN A 82 3.14 -14.81 -3.30
C ASN A 82 1.77 -14.31 -3.80
N LEU A 83 1.44 -13.04 -3.46
CA LEU A 83 0.28 -12.39 -4.04
C LEU A 83 0.41 -12.36 -5.56
N SER A 84 -0.56 -12.93 -6.28
CA SER A 84 -0.55 -12.98 -7.73
C SER A 84 -1.84 -12.40 -8.28
N ILE A 85 -1.75 -11.25 -8.94
CA ILE A 85 -2.86 -10.59 -9.62
C ILE A 85 -2.40 -10.22 -11.03
N ASP A 86 -3.13 -10.70 -12.04
CA ASP A 86 -3.04 -10.20 -13.42
C ASP A 86 -4.46 -9.90 -13.91
N ASN A 87 -4.91 -8.66 -13.70
CA ASN A 87 -6.27 -8.24 -14.01
C ASN A 87 -6.28 -6.93 -14.80
N SER A 88 -6.29 -7.06 -16.12
CA SER A 88 -6.35 -5.94 -17.05
C SER A 88 -7.74 -5.33 -17.24
N SER A 89 -8.77 -5.87 -16.60
CA SER A 89 -10.16 -5.37 -16.75
C SER A 89 -10.67 -4.60 -15.54
N ALA A 90 -10.03 -4.74 -14.37
CA ALA A 90 -10.44 -4.06 -13.16
C ALA A 90 -9.81 -2.65 -13.07
N ASN A 91 -10.62 -1.68 -12.63
CA ASN A 91 -10.16 -0.29 -12.47
C ASN A 91 -9.27 -0.10 -11.25
N PHE A 92 -9.50 -0.85 -10.18
CA PHE A 92 -8.73 -0.81 -8.94
C PHE A 92 -8.16 -2.17 -8.61
N VAL A 93 -6.84 -2.30 -8.60
CA VAL A 93 -6.13 -3.58 -8.47
C VAL A 93 -5.07 -3.50 -7.35
N GLY A 94 -5.13 -4.45 -6.42
CA GLY A 94 -4.24 -4.61 -5.28
C GLY A 94 -4.70 -5.75 -4.38
N LEU A 95 -4.06 -5.97 -3.25
CA LEU A 95 -4.62 -6.87 -2.23
C LEU A 95 -6.05 -6.43 -1.88
N PHE A 96 -6.24 -5.13 -1.70
CA PHE A 96 -7.53 -4.45 -1.66
C PHE A 96 -7.79 -3.75 -2.99
N GLY A 97 -9.02 -3.83 -3.50
CA GLY A 97 -9.44 -3.05 -4.66
C GLY A 97 -9.61 -1.59 -4.27
N TYR A 98 -10.54 -1.33 -3.35
CA TYR A 98 -10.82 0.02 -2.84
C TYR A 98 -11.07 0.04 -1.34
N VAL A 99 -10.45 1.01 -0.67
CA VAL A 99 -10.61 1.26 0.77
C VAL A 99 -11.31 2.60 0.96
N LEU A 100 -12.42 2.62 1.71
CA LEU A 100 -13.21 3.82 2.00
C LEU A 100 -13.21 4.10 3.50
N GLY A 101 -12.38 5.02 3.96
CA GLY A 101 -12.28 5.40 5.38
C GLY A 101 -11.72 4.30 6.30
N GLY A 102 -11.30 3.15 5.75
CA GLY A 102 -10.79 2.02 6.51
C GLY A 102 -9.36 2.19 7.02
N THR A 103 -8.92 1.27 7.86
CA THR A 103 -7.54 1.23 8.36
C THR A 103 -6.84 -0.05 7.93
N ILE A 104 -5.71 0.09 7.27
CA ILE A 104 -4.80 -1.02 6.94
C ILE A 104 -3.49 -0.75 7.67
N ARG A 105 -3.05 -1.69 8.50
CA ARG A 105 -1.83 -1.47 9.28
C ARG A 105 -1.01 -2.73 9.53
N ASN A 106 0.27 -2.52 9.85
CA ASN A 106 1.21 -3.57 10.25
C ASN A 106 1.25 -4.74 9.26
N LEU A 107 1.25 -4.43 7.95
CA LEU A 107 1.10 -5.44 6.90
C LEU A 107 2.23 -5.36 5.88
N THR A 108 2.83 -6.48 5.59
CA THR A 108 3.75 -6.65 4.47
C THR A 108 3.09 -7.48 3.37
N VAL A 109 3.26 -7.06 2.10
CA VAL A 109 2.83 -7.84 0.93
C VAL A 109 4.01 -8.10 0.01
N SER A 110 4.07 -9.31 -0.57
CA SER A 110 5.07 -9.68 -1.58
C SER A 110 4.46 -10.51 -2.70
N GLY A 111 5.01 -10.37 -3.92
CA GLY A 111 4.51 -11.06 -5.10
C GLY A 111 4.45 -10.18 -6.34
N SER A 112 3.41 -10.29 -7.13
CA SER A 112 3.20 -9.52 -8.36
C SER A 112 1.76 -9.03 -8.49
N VAL A 113 1.61 -7.75 -8.77
CA VAL A 113 0.31 -7.11 -8.98
C VAL A 113 0.33 -6.39 -10.32
N LYS A 114 -0.48 -6.86 -11.26
CA LYS A 114 -0.62 -6.25 -12.59
C LYS A 114 -2.06 -5.85 -12.85
N GLY A 115 -2.26 -4.61 -13.26
CA GLY A 115 -3.56 -4.05 -13.62
C GLY A 115 -3.51 -3.16 -14.85
N SER A 116 -4.64 -2.58 -15.25
CA SER A 116 -4.72 -1.60 -16.34
C SER A 116 -5.23 -0.23 -15.87
N GLY A 117 -5.73 -0.15 -14.66
CA GLY A 117 -6.24 1.08 -14.06
C GLY A 117 -5.35 1.59 -12.94
N HIS A 118 -5.96 1.87 -11.82
CA HIS A 118 -5.27 2.26 -10.59
C HIS A 118 -4.76 1.01 -9.87
N THR A 119 -3.44 0.87 -9.77
CA THR A 119 -2.81 -0.36 -9.30
C THR A 119 -1.89 -0.05 -8.12
N GLY A 120 -2.08 -0.74 -7.02
CA GLY A 120 -1.23 -0.63 -5.83
C GLY A 120 -0.88 -2.01 -5.24
N GLY A 121 0.25 -2.12 -4.60
CA GLY A 121 0.62 -3.38 -3.94
C GLY A 121 -0.37 -3.76 -2.84
N ILE A 122 -0.81 -2.78 -2.06
CA ILE A 122 -1.80 -2.98 -0.99
C ILE A 122 -3.19 -2.58 -1.46
N ALA A 123 -3.40 -1.38 -2.00
CA ALA A 123 -4.72 -0.95 -2.44
C ALA A 123 -4.67 -0.31 -3.82
N GLY A 124 -5.60 -0.70 -4.71
CA GLY A 124 -5.77 -0.06 -6.00
C GLY A 124 -6.23 1.39 -5.84
N GLY A 125 -7.16 1.65 -4.92
CA GLY A 125 -7.61 2.98 -4.57
C GLY A 125 -7.97 3.13 -3.09
N ALA A 126 -7.95 4.38 -2.62
CA ALA A 126 -8.43 4.74 -1.29
C ALA A 126 -9.09 6.12 -1.32
N ASP A 127 -10.19 6.29 -0.58
CA ASP A 127 -10.78 7.58 -0.25
C ASP A 127 -10.79 7.73 1.28
N GLY A 128 -9.85 8.53 1.79
CA GLY A 128 -9.58 8.65 3.22
C GLY A 128 -9.10 7.35 3.88
N GLY A 129 -9.06 7.39 5.20
CA GLY A 129 -8.62 6.27 6.04
C GLY A 129 -7.14 6.34 6.40
N THR A 130 -6.62 5.23 6.91
CA THR A 130 -5.24 5.17 7.41
C THR A 130 -4.50 3.96 6.86
N PHE A 131 -3.32 4.20 6.29
CA PHE A 131 -2.33 3.17 5.96
C PHE A 131 -1.10 3.43 6.83
N GLU A 132 -0.80 2.52 7.73
CA GLU A 132 0.23 2.69 8.74
C GLU A 132 1.10 1.45 8.88
N ASN A 133 2.42 1.66 8.93
CA ASN A 133 3.38 0.57 9.07
C ASN A 133 3.13 -0.56 8.05
N CYS A 134 2.97 -0.17 6.79
CA CYS A 134 2.72 -1.08 5.68
C CYS A 134 3.90 -1.13 4.71
N ALA A 135 4.17 -2.32 4.19
CA ALA A 135 5.28 -2.55 3.27
C ALA A 135 4.85 -3.22 1.97
N ASN A 136 5.37 -2.72 0.86
CA ASN A 136 5.25 -3.37 -0.43
C ASN A 136 6.60 -3.93 -0.90
N LEU A 137 6.63 -5.24 -1.14
CA LEU A 137 7.71 -5.98 -1.76
C LEU A 137 7.29 -6.57 -3.12
N CYS A 138 6.07 -6.26 -3.59
CA CYS A 138 5.58 -6.74 -4.87
C CYS A 138 6.22 -5.98 -6.04
N VAL A 139 6.33 -6.67 -7.17
CA VAL A 139 6.39 -6.01 -8.47
C VAL A 139 4.97 -5.49 -8.78
N VAL A 140 4.81 -4.18 -8.94
CA VAL A 140 3.52 -3.56 -9.24
C VAL A 140 3.58 -2.89 -10.59
N GLN A 141 2.68 -3.29 -11.49
CA GLN A 141 2.67 -2.81 -12.87
C GLN A 141 1.27 -2.42 -13.31
N SER A 142 1.15 -1.30 -14.03
CA SER A 142 -0.05 -0.95 -14.78
C SER A 142 0.29 -0.76 -16.25
N ASP A 143 -0.46 -1.45 -17.11
CA ASP A 143 -0.34 -1.35 -18.57
C ASP A 143 -1.18 -0.19 -19.16
N SER A 144 -1.81 0.63 -18.33
CA SER A 144 -2.66 1.74 -18.77
C SER A 144 -1.90 2.75 -19.60
N THR A 145 -2.44 3.03 -20.77
CA THR A 145 -1.99 4.12 -21.65
C THR A 145 -2.72 5.43 -21.34
N GLU A 146 -3.89 5.36 -20.71
CA GLU A 146 -4.74 6.48 -20.38
C GLU A 146 -5.20 6.44 -18.92
N GLY A 147 -4.80 7.42 -18.11
CA GLY A 147 -5.35 7.63 -16.77
C GLY A 147 -4.93 6.67 -15.65
N GLY A 148 -4.20 5.58 -15.94
CA GLY A 148 -3.77 4.63 -14.91
C GLY A 148 -2.65 5.18 -14.02
N THR A 149 -2.70 4.84 -12.74
CA THR A 149 -1.73 5.25 -11.72
C THR A 149 -1.22 4.04 -10.94
N THR A 150 0.06 4.03 -10.63
CA THR A 150 0.71 2.87 -10.01
C THR A 150 1.48 3.29 -8.77
N GLY A 151 1.19 2.69 -7.63
CA GLY A 151 1.87 2.96 -6.38
C GLY A 151 2.31 1.71 -5.64
N GLY A 152 3.36 1.80 -4.86
CA GLY A 152 3.79 0.68 -4.04
C GLY A 152 2.74 0.30 -3.00
N ILE A 153 2.16 1.28 -2.34
CA ILE A 153 1.10 1.08 -1.34
C ILE A 153 -0.27 1.32 -1.96
N ILE A 154 -0.51 2.49 -2.55
CA ILE A 154 -1.81 2.89 -3.08
C ILE A 154 -1.67 3.36 -4.53
N GLY A 155 -2.49 2.82 -5.44
CA GLY A 155 -2.52 3.27 -6.83
C GLY A 155 -3.07 4.69 -6.96
N PHE A 156 -4.26 4.94 -6.42
CA PHE A 156 -4.95 6.23 -6.50
C PHE A 156 -5.54 6.62 -5.15
N ALA A 157 -5.16 7.78 -4.66
CA ALA A 157 -5.67 8.36 -3.42
C ALA A 157 -6.63 9.51 -3.72
N LEU A 158 -7.85 9.38 -3.22
CA LEU A 158 -8.87 10.42 -3.20
C LEU A 158 -9.01 10.97 -1.77
N ASN A 159 -9.44 12.20 -1.69
CA ASN A 159 -9.81 12.85 -0.43
C ASN A 159 -11.06 13.70 -0.70
N MET A 160 -12.20 13.05 -0.82
CA MET A 160 -13.46 13.76 -1.03
C MET A 160 -14.14 14.10 0.30
N ASP A 161 -14.30 13.08 1.16
CA ASP A 161 -15.05 13.22 2.41
C ASP A 161 -14.21 12.86 3.65
N TYR A 162 -13.08 12.16 3.47
CA TYR A 162 -12.27 11.63 4.56
C TYR A 162 -10.79 11.97 4.37
N VAL A 163 -10.12 12.34 5.46
CA VAL A 163 -8.65 12.55 5.43
C VAL A 163 -7.94 11.22 5.24
N LEU A 164 -7.06 11.14 4.23
CA LEU A 164 -6.16 10.01 4.05
C LEU A 164 -4.84 10.27 4.78
N ILE A 165 -4.46 9.31 5.62
CA ILE A 165 -3.17 9.30 6.32
C ILE A 165 -2.37 8.10 5.84
N VAL A 166 -1.16 8.36 5.33
CA VAL A 166 -0.19 7.32 4.97
C VAL A 166 1.08 7.60 5.76
N ARG A 167 1.40 6.73 6.71
CA ARG A 167 2.56 6.92 7.58
C ARG A 167 3.31 5.63 7.86
N ASP A 168 4.60 5.77 8.10
CA ASP A 168 5.49 4.66 8.45
C ASP A 168 5.44 3.52 7.41
N CYS A 169 5.21 3.88 6.14
CA CYS A 169 5.08 2.94 5.04
C CYS A 169 6.32 2.93 4.15
N TYR A 170 6.60 1.79 3.53
CA TYR A 170 7.72 1.71 2.61
C TYR A 170 7.48 0.81 1.39
N ASN A 171 8.27 1.08 0.36
CA ASN A 171 8.33 0.27 -0.85
C ASN A 171 9.77 -0.13 -1.17
N VAL A 172 9.97 -1.41 -1.42
CA VAL A 172 11.21 -1.95 -1.99
C VAL A 172 10.95 -2.71 -3.29
N GLY A 173 9.69 -2.91 -3.65
CA GLY A 173 9.28 -3.52 -4.90
C GLY A 173 9.47 -2.60 -6.11
N SER A 174 9.48 -3.18 -7.30
CA SER A 174 9.57 -2.44 -8.56
C SER A 174 8.19 -1.92 -8.98
N ILE A 175 8.08 -0.62 -9.27
CA ILE A 175 6.84 0.05 -9.65
C ILE A 175 6.95 0.54 -11.09
N THR A 176 6.02 0.14 -11.95
CA THR A 176 6.00 0.56 -13.36
C THR A 176 4.59 0.95 -13.80
N GLY A 177 4.45 2.11 -14.42
CA GLY A 177 3.16 2.57 -14.94
C GLY A 177 3.22 3.93 -15.61
N ARG A 178 2.06 4.48 -15.97
CA ARG A 178 1.99 5.81 -16.60
C ARG A 178 2.33 6.92 -15.60
N HIS A 179 1.66 6.95 -14.46
CA HIS A 179 1.97 7.78 -13.30
C HIS A 179 2.40 6.85 -12.17
N ALA A 180 3.69 6.78 -11.89
CA ALA A 180 4.27 5.83 -10.96
C ALA A 180 4.84 6.54 -9.72
N GLY A 181 4.45 6.09 -8.54
CA GLY A 181 4.98 6.57 -7.26
C GLY A 181 5.42 5.42 -6.36
N GLY A 182 6.52 5.61 -5.65
CA GLY A 182 7.03 4.56 -4.76
C GLY A 182 6.04 4.19 -3.66
N ILE A 183 5.25 5.15 -3.17
CA ILE A 183 4.20 4.94 -2.16
C ILE A 183 2.82 5.11 -2.80
N ILE A 184 2.54 6.25 -3.42
CA ILE A 184 1.24 6.56 -4.01
C ILE A 184 1.41 6.92 -5.48
N GLY A 185 0.65 6.28 -6.37
CA GLY A 185 0.69 6.57 -7.80
C GLY A 185 0.21 7.97 -8.12
N GLN A 186 -0.94 8.33 -7.60
CA GLN A 186 -1.52 9.68 -7.72
C GLN A 186 -2.33 10.01 -6.48
N CYS A 187 -2.20 11.24 -5.98
CA CYS A 187 -3.09 11.78 -4.97
C CYS A 187 -3.86 13.00 -5.47
N SER A 188 -5.01 13.27 -4.84
CA SER A 188 -5.84 14.39 -5.20
C SER A 188 -5.40 15.68 -4.50
N TRP A 189 -5.58 15.80 -3.19
CA TRP A 189 -5.24 17.03 -2.44
C TRP A 189 -5.43 16.74 -0.95
N HIS A 190 -4.57 17.28 -0.10
CA HIS A 190 -4.70 17.25 1.37
C HIS A 190 -4.43 15.91 2.08
N GLU A 191 -3.86 14.92 1.39
CA GLU A 191 -3.38 13.71 2.04
C GLU A 191 -2.20 14.03 2.96
N THR A 192 -2.13 13.36 4.10
CA THR A 192 -0.98 13.46 4.99
C THR A 192 -0.08 12.25 4.80
N ILE A 193 1.15 12.49 4.33
CA ILE A 193 2.14 11.45 4.07
C ILE A 193 3.38 11.73 4.89
N SER A 194 3.73 10.83 5.79
CA SER A 194 4.85 11.05 6.70
C SER A 194 5.64 9.78 7.01
N ASN A 195 6.92 9.95 7.30
CA ASN A 195 7.81 8.86 7.71
C ASN A 195 7.84 7.69 6.72
N CYS A 196 7.73 7.97 5.42
CA CYS A 196 7.71 6.94 4.39
C CYS A 196 9.04 6.89 3.64
N TYR A 197 9.38 5.72 3.10
CA TYR A 197 10.51 5.66 2.19
C TYR A 197 10.28 4.74 0.98
N ASN A 198 11.02 5.02 -0.10
CA ASN A 198 11.11 4.18 -1.27
C ASN A 198 12.55 3.79 -1.56
N ALA A 199 12.86 2.51 -1.55
CA ALA A 199 14.13 1.96 -2.01
C ALA A 199 13.97 1.09 -3.29
N GLY A 200 12.74 0.86 -3.74
CA GLY A 200 12.43 0.16 -4.98
C GLY A 200 12.55 1.04 -6.22
N THR A 201 12.69 0.42 -7.38
CA THR A 201 12.74 1.14 -8.66
C THR A 201 11.36 1.66 -9.05
N VAL A 202 11.28 2.93 -9.46
CA VAL A 202 10.04 3.55 -9.93
C VAL A 202 10.22 4.03 -11.37
N THR A 203 9.44 3.49 -12.28
CA THR A 203 9.48 3.83 -13.72
C THR A 203 8.13 4.37 -14.18
N GLY A 204 8.10 5.64 -14.58
CA GLY A 204 6.90 6.29 -15.11
C GLY A 204 7.03 6.61 -16.59
N THR A 205 6.01 6.32 -17.40
CA THR A 205 6.00 6.72 -18.81
C THR A 205 5.55 8.17 -19.03
N ALA A 206 4.75 8.74 -18.12
CA ALA A 206 4.39 10.15 -18.08
C ALA A 206 5.02 10.84 -16.88
N ASN A 207 4.74 10.37 -15.67
CA ASN A 207 5.29 10.93 -14.43
C ASN A 207 5.86 9.82 -13.56
N ALA A 208 6.95 10.10 -12.85
CA ALA A 208 7.47 9.25 -11.80
C ALA A 208 7.90 10.10 -10.60
N GLY A 209 7.59 9.64 -9.40
CA GLY A 209 8.00 10.25 -8.16
C GLY A 209 8.43 9.21 -7.13
N ALA A 210 9.35 9.59 -6.28
CA ALA A 210 9.88 8.68 -5.29
C ALA A 210 8.82 8.24 -4.28
N ILE A 211 7.98 9.15 -3.84
CA ILE A 211 6.86 8.91 -2.94
C ILE A 211 5.53 9.00 -3.69
N ILE A 212 5.28 10.11 -4.42
CA ILE A 212 4.04 10.33 -5.17
C ILE A 212 4.37 10.50 -6.65
N GLY A 213 3.69 9.74 -7.53
CA GLY A 213 3.94 9.77 -8.96
C GLY A 213 3.37 10.99 -9.68
N SER A 214 2.15 11.39 -9.34
CA SER A 214 1.44 12.49 -10.01
C SER A 214 0.59 13.25 -9.01
N TYR A 215 0.51 14.59 -9.20
CA TYR A 215 0.02 15.54 -8.23
C TYR A 215 0.77 15.39 -6.88
N SER A 216 0.89 16.43 -6.12
CA SER A 216 1.57 16.31 -4.84
C SER A 216 0.66 16.85 -3.74
N SER A 217 0.62 16.13 -2.63
CA SER A 217 0.14 16.67 -1.38
C SER A 217 1.08 17.77 -0.90
N ASP A 218 0.55 18.79 -0.28
CA ASP A 218 1.28 19.83 0.44
C ASP A 218 1.75 19.35 1.84
N LYS A 219 1.28 18.16 2.27
CA LYS A 219 1.56 17.59 3.59
C LYS A 219 2.44 16.34 3.54
N ILE A 220 3.59 16.46 2.85
CA ILE A 220 4.61 15.42 2.84
C ILE A 220 5.71 15.82 3.81
N SER A 221 6.03 14.98 4.78
CA SER A 221 7.08 15.21 5.76
C SER A 221 7.89 13.96 6.05
N ASN A 222 9.18 14.14 6.33
CA ASN A 222 10.10 13.08 6.73
C ASN A 222 10.06 11.84 5.82
N CYS A 223 10.04 12.06 4.50
CA CYS A 223 10.00 10.99 3.49
C CYS A 223 11.32 10.93 2.72
N TYR A 224 11.81 9.72 2.49
CA TYR A 224 13.13 9.48 1.90
C TYR A 224 13.05 8.52 0.71
N TYR A 225 14.03 8.58 -0.17
CA TYR A 225 14.15 7.62 -1.25
C TYR A 225 15.61 7.31 -1.60
N LEU A 226 15.84 6.11 -2.11
CA LEU A 226 17.14 5.69 -2.60
C LEU A 226 17.49 6.49 -3.86
N ASP A 227 18.63 7.19 -3.84
CA ASP A 227 19.11 7.95 -4.99
C ASP A 227 19.33 7.03 -6.20
N GLY A 228 18.91 7.51 -7.37
CA GLY A 228 18.92 6.70 -8.59
C GLY A 228 17.78 5.69 -8.74
N SER A 229 16.89 5.51 -7.73
CA SER A 229 15.78 4.57 -7.81
C SER A 229 14.62 5.03 -8.71
N VAL A 230 14.55 6.31 -9.05
CA VAL A 230 13.44 6.88 -9.83
C VAL A 230 13.87 7.23 -11.24
N ILE A 231 13.24 6.61 -12.22
CA ILE A 231 13.42 6.91 -13.64
C ILE A 231 12.30 7.86 -14.06
N ARG A 232 12.61 9.14 -14.16
CA ARG A 232 11.64 10.23 -14.36
C ARG A 232 11.38 10.54 -15.83
N LYS A 233 10.07 10.65 -16.14
CA LYS A 233 9.56 11.43 -17.28
C LYS A 233 8.50 12.39 -16.75
N GLY A 234 8.89 13.56 -16.26
CA GLY A 234 7.95 14.56 -15.77
C GLY A 234 7.88 14.68 -14.26
N GLY A 235 6.80 15.32 -13.77
CA GLY A 235 6.63 15.67 -12.37
C GLY A 235 6.53 14.49 -11.41
N GLY A 236 6.67 14.75 -10.17
CA GLY A 236 6.56 13.88 -9.02
C GLY A 236 6.66 14.74 -7.78
N ASP A 237 6.66 14.13 -6.62
CA ASP A 237 6.81 14.89 -5.39
C ASP A 237 8.17 15.64 -5.33
N LYS A 238 8.16 16.81 -4.66
CA LYS A 238 9.35 17.64 -4.48
C LYS A 238 9.79 17.70 -3.02
N ALA A 239 9.06 17.08 -2.12
CA ALA A 239 9.28 17.17 -0.68
C ALA A 239 10.07 15.99 -0.12
N SER A 240 10.20 14.88 -0.88
CA SER A 240 11.01 13.74 -0.46
C SER A 240 12.51 13.99 -0.67
N ILE A 241 13.32 13.38 0.19
CA ILE A 241 14.76 13.61 0.26
C ILE A 241 15.51 12.37 -0.24
N ALA A 242 16.38 12.57 -1.23
CA ALA A 242 17.27 11.52 -1.73
C ALA A 242 18.30 11.12 -0.66
N LYS A 243 18.55 9.82 -0.55
CA LYS A 243 19.53 9.22 0.33
C LYS A 243 20.35 8.18 -0.44
N THR A 244 21.63 8.13 -0.14
CA THR A 244 22.54 7.18 -0.77
C THR A 244 22.30 5.75 -0.28
N ALA A 245 22.77 4.77 -1.04
CA ALA A 245 22.75 3.37 -0.62
C ALA A 245 23.49 3.13 0.71
N THR A 246 24.55 3.91 0.97
CA THR A 246 25.29 3.84 2.23
C THR A 246 24.42 4.32 3.40
N GLU A 247 23.72 5.46 3.27
CA GLU A 247 22.83 5.99 4.33
C GLU A 247 21.65 5.07 4.62
N PHE A 248 21.19 4.30 3.63
CA PHE A 248 20.22 3.24 3.86
C PHE A 248 20.85 2.06 4.61
N ALA A 249 22.05 1.62 4.21
CA ALA A 249 22.72 0.45 4.77
C ALA A 249 23.27 0.66 6.19
N ASP A 250 23.72 1.88 6.53
CA ASP A 250 24.32 2.20 7.84
C ASP A 250 23.30 2.60 8.92
N GLY A 251 22.00 2.62 8.56
CA GLY A 251 20.91 2.95 9.46
C GLY A 251 20.62 4.45 9.58
N THR A 252 21.31 5.33 8.85
CA THR A 252 21.03 6.78 8.87
C THR A 252 19.57 7.07 8.56
N VAL A 253 19.00 6.45 7.50
CA VAL A 253 17.59 6.63 7.12
C VAL A 253 16.66 6.15 8.23
N ARG A 254 16.97 5.04 8.87
CA ARG A 254 16.18 4.53 10.01
C ARG A 254 16.15 5.53 11.16
N GLU A 255 17.27 6.10 11.54
CA GLU A 255 17.31 7.08 12.65
C GLU A 255 16.57 8.38 12.28
N LEU A 256 16.61 8.80 11.01
CA LEU A 256 15.83 9.93 10.54
C LEU A 256 14.32 9.65 10.59
N LEU A 257 13.89 8.46 10.20
CA LEU A 257 12.50 8.03 10.30
C LEU A 257 12.04 7.96 11.76
N LYS A 258 12.89 7.47 12.67
CA LYS A 258 12.61 7.44 14.11
C LYS A 258 12.49 8.83 14.73
N ALA A 259 13.22 9.81 14.22
CA ALA A 259 13.18 11.19 14.71
C ALA A 259 11.91 11.96 14.26
N GLY A 260 11.15 11.44 13.28
CA GLY A 260 9.88 12.02 12.85
C GLY A 260 8.82 12.03 13.97
N GLU A 261 7.80 12.88 13.81
CA GLU A 261 6.67 12.93 14.74
C GLU A 261 5.86 11.64 14.67
N ARG A 262 5.83 10.89 15.76
CA ARG A 262 5.03 9.67 15.90
C ARG A 262 4.74 9.37 17.37
N ASP A 263 3.80 8.46 17.59
CA ASP A 263 3.59 7.86 18.90
C ASP A 263 4.87 7.10 19.30
N LYS A 264 5.59 7.63 20.28
CA LYS A 264 6.87 7.08 20.76
C LYS A 264 6.74 5.69 21.39
N ASN A 265 5.53 5.20 21.60
CA ASN A 265 5.26 3.89 22.18
C ASN A 265 5.18 2.76 21.13
N ALA A 266 5.09 3.11 19.85
CA ALA A 266 5.19 2.18 18.75
C ALA A 266 6.41 2.54 17.90
N ASP A 267 7.46 1.73 17.92
CA ASP A 267 8.59 1.87 17.00
C ASP A 267 8.47 0.86 15.86
N PRO A 268 7.82 1.21 14.75
CA PRO A 268 7.68 0.32 13.60
C PRO A 268 9.04 0.01 12.95
N TRP A 269 10.08 0.76 13.31
CA TRP A 269 11.44 0.61 12.77
C TRP A 269 12.41 -0.11 13.73
N ALA A 270 11.92 -0.58 14.90
CA ALA A 270 12.77 -1.18 15.93
C ALA A 270 13.49 -2.44 15.44
N ASP A 271 12.83 -3.26 14.63
CA ASP A 271 13.34 -4.57 14.21
C ASP A 271 13.52 -4.74 12.69
N GLU A 272 13.09 -3.82 11.84
CA GLU A 272 12.83 -4.11 10.43
C GLU A 272 13.53 -3.26 9.38
N CYS A 273 14.68 -2.68 9.64
CA CYS A 273 15.58 -2.35 8.54
C CYS A 273 16.29 -3.59 7.95
N LYS A 274 15.72 -4.78 8.16
CA LYS A 274 16.26 -6.03 7.63
C LYS A 274 16.33 -6.06 6.11
N TYR A 275 15.50 -5.30 5.42
CA TYR A 275 15.43 -5.26 3.95
C TYR A 275 16.36 -4.23 3.30
N LEU A 276 17.16 -3.52 4.08
CA LEU A 276 18.07 -2.50 3.57
C LEU A 276 19.55 -2.90 3.63
N THR A 277 19.88 -4.13 3.96
CA THR A 277 21.25 -4.61 3.89
C THR A 277 21.67 -4.85 2.43
N ALA A 278 22.97 -4.70 2.15
CA ALA A 278 23.51 -4.90 0.80
C ALA A 278 23.24 -6.32 0.24
N ALA A 279 22.90 -7.29 1.09
CA ALA A 279 22.55 -8.66 0.71
C ALA A 279 21.14 -8.76 0.08
N ASP A 280 20.25 -7.85 0.38
CA ASP A 280 18.84 -7.88 -0.10
C ASP A 280 18.68 -7.22 -1.49
N LYS A 281 19.75 -6.73 -2.08
CA LYS A 281 19.76 -6.16 -3.44
C LYS A 281 19.81 -7.20 -4.56
N THR A 282 19.73 -8.49 -4.25
CA THR A 282 19.74 -9.61 -5.19
C THR A 282 18.38 -10.31 -5.30
N LEU A 283 17.27 -9.59 -5.12
CA LEU A 283 15.92 -10.05 -5.49
C LEU A 283 15.46 -9.36 -6.75
#